data_461f35ca0584ef389b386a5c34883aab
#
_entry.id   461f35ca0584ef389b386a5c34883aab
#
_cell.length_a   1.000
_cell.length_b   1.000
_cell.length_c   1.000
_cell.angle_alpha   90.00
_cell.angle_beta   90.00
_cell.angle_gamma   90.00
#
_symmetry.space_group_name_H-M   'P 1'
#
loop_
_entity.id
_entity.type
_entity.pdbx_description
1 polymer ?
#
loop_
_entity_poly.entity_id
_entity_poly.type
_entity_poly.pdbx_seq_one_letter_code
_entity_poly.pdbx_strand_id
1 'polypeptide(L)'
;MKKIMIMMSAALLLTGCGLYNKYERPEVNAEGLVRDPLSITDTLAVQDTTSFGYMPWRSVFTDPQLQALIQQGLDNNPDLLNAALNVKMMEAALTVAKLAFLPSVAISPQGTLTSFNGVKTNAYTLPVSASWNVDLFGNLLSVKRSAQMQLLGMQDYQNVVKINIISGIANLYYTLLMLDRQVENVTDMEQLTKETWEKMQFMHDYRIGYRSTAVQSAEAAYYQVQAQKVDLLRQIREMENSLSLLVGQSGQTIARGTFAEQNLPTELATGVGIQLLNNRADVHYAEMSLAQCFYDVETARSRFYPSITITGTAAFTNQNGAVNPGKWLLQAVGSLVQPIFQHGQIVAGLKVAKAKYEQAYNSWQNAVLKAGNEVSNALVSYNSYAEKSVLDGKRVNVLKQNVEDTKRLMESSSNTTYLEVISAQSNLLNAEISEVQDQFYKMQSVVNLYQALGGGVK
;
A
#
# COMPACT_ATOMS: atom_id res chain seq x y z
N MET A 1 4.79 24.21 59.00
CA MET A 1 5.31 23.22 58.07
C MET A 1 4.23 22.29 57.47
N LYS A 2 3.30 21.66 58.27
CA LYS A 2 2.23 20.79 57.74
C LYS A 2 1.29 21.49 56.72
N LYS A 3 0.91 22.77 56.94
CA LYS A 3 0.01 23.53 56.06
C LYS A 3 0.68 23.91 54.71
N ILE A 4 2.01 24.12 54.70
CA ILE A 4 2.81 24.41 53.48
C ILE A 4 2.98 23.13 52.63
N MET A 5 3.18 21.98 53.27
CA MET A 5 3.21 20.69 52.58
C MET A 5 1.87 20.30 51.94
N ILE A 6 0.76 20.61 52.61
CA ILE A 6 -0.59 20.36 52.09
C ILE A 6 -0.89 21.34 50.94
N MET A 7 -0.47 22.59 51.01
CA MET A 7 -0.60 23.54 49.91
C MET A 7 0.28 23.18 48.70
N MET A 8 1.50 22.72 48.93
CA MET A 8 2.36 22.22 47.83
C MET A 8 1.80 20.94 47.20
N SER A 9 1.25 20.02 47.99
CA SER A 9 0.60 18.81 47.43
C SER A 9 -0.70 19.14 46.67
N ALA A 10 -1.48 20.12 47.11
CA ALA A 10 -2.68 20.58 46.41
C ALA A 10 -2.35 21.34 45.11
N ALA A 11 -1.28 22.13 45.11
CA ALA A 11 -0.77 22.79 43.87
C ALA A 11 -0.25 21.82 42.84
N LEU A 12 0.40 20.70 43.25
CA LEU A 12 0.84 19.62 42.36
C LEU A 12 -0.34 18.84 41.76
N LEU A 13 -1.49 18.77 42.43
CA LEU A 13 -2.67 18.10 41.89
C LEU A 13 -3.45 18.96 40.86
N LEU A 14 -3.28 20.28 40.88
CA LEU A 14 -3.93 21.20 39.93
C LEU A 14 -3.21 21.36 38.59
N THR A 15 -1.93 20.97 38.49
CA THR A 15 -1.18 21.02 37.21
C THR A 15 -1.31 19.74 36.36
N GLY A 16 -2.10 18.77 36.81
CA GLY A 16 -2.30 17.48 36.09
C GLY A 16 -3.13 17.52 34.83
N CYS A 17 -3.83 18.64 34.52
CA CYS A 17 -4.75 18.72 33.39
C CYS A 17 -4.10 18.57 32.01
N GLY A 18 -2.78 18.73 31.89
CA GLY A 18 -2.06 18.60 30.62
C GLY A 18 -1.40 17.22 30.37
N LEU A 19 -1.48 16.28 31.32
CA LEU A 19 -0.80 14.97 31.26
C LEU A 19 -1.66 13.85 30.66
N TYR A 20 -2.97 14.09 30.51
CA TYR A 20 -3.95 13.09 30.04
C TYR A 20 -4.58 13.51 28.72
N ASN A 21 -3.89 14.31 27.91
CA ASN A 21 -4.41 14.78 26.63
C ASN A 21 -4.78 13.59 25.73
N LYS A 22 -5.89 13.76 25.01
CA LYS A 22 -6.29 12.84 23.96
C LYS A 22 -5.83 13.41 22.62
N TYR A 23 -5.45 12.53 21.72
CA TYR A 23 -5.19 12.90 20.35
C TYR A 23 -6.50 13.40 19.71
N GLU A 24 -6.43 14.51 19.03
CA GLU A 24 -7.49 15.08 18.21
C GLU A 24 -6.89 15.25 16.80
N ARG A 25 -7.66 14.85 15.78
CA ARG A 25 -7.24 14.99 14.39
C ARG A 25 -7.03 16.47 14.07
N PRO A 26 -5.87 16.87 13.52
CA PRO A 26 -5.68 18.22 13.04
C PRO A 26 -6.67 18.57 11.92
N GLU A 27 -7.09 19.83 11.85
CA GLU A 27 -7.96 20.30 10.77
C GLU A 27 -7.25 20.20 9.42
N VAL A 28 -7.94 19.68 8.40
CA VAL A 28 -7.48 19.61 7.03
C VAL A 28 -8.34 20.53 6.19
N ASN A 29 -7.69 21.43 5.46
CA ASN A 29 -8.40 22.15 4.42
C ASN A 29 -8.63 21.21 3.23
N ALA A 30 -9.85 20.74 3.07
CA ALA A 30 -10.26 19.86 1.98
C ALA A 30 -10.65 20.60 0.69
N GLU A 31 -10.70 21.96 0.73
CA GLU A 31 -11.02 22.77 -0.45
C GLU A 31 -9.88 22.66 -1.48
N GLY A 32 -10.22 22.29 -2.70
CA GLY A 32 -9.26 22.17 -3.81
C GLY A 32 -8.34 20.95 -3.78
N LEU A 33 -8.58 19.95 -2.90
CA LEU A 33 -7.81 18.70 -2.87
C LEU A 33 -7.91 17.92 -4.17
N VAL A 34 -9.07 17.91 -4.82
CA VAL A 34 -9.29 17.29 -6.14
C VAL A 34 -9.51 18.42 -7.13
N ARG A 35 -8.62 18.52 -8.13
CA ARG A 35 -8.78 19.45 -9.24
C ARG A 35 -9.76 18.83 -10.23
N ASP A 36 -10.71 19.63 -10.72
CA ASP A 36 -11.74 19.22 -11.70
C ASP A 36 -12.56 18.01 -11.23
N PRO A 37 -13.23 18.08 -10.06
CA PRO A 37 -14.17 17.04 -9.69
C PRO A 37 -15.18 16.92 -10.83
N LEU A 38 -15.47 15.66 -11.27
CA LEU A 38 -16.58 15.43 -12.18
C LEU A 38 -17.77 16.18 -11.59
N SER A 39 -18.31 17.15 -12.30
CA SER A 39 -19.34 18.07 -11.83
C SER A 39 -20.51 17.29 -11.26
N ILE A 40 -20.45 17.01 -9.97
CA ILE A 40 -21.61 16.65 -9.22
C ILE A 40 -22.31 17.99 -9.02
N THR A 41 -23.32 18.18 -9.84
CA THR A 41 -24.31 19.22 -9.59
C THR A 41 -24.81 19.01 -8.17
N ASP A 42 -24.33 19.86 -7.27
CA ASP A 42 -24.97 20.32 -6.07
C ASP A 42 -25.19 19.42 -4.84
N THR A 43 -24.67 19.95 -3.78
CA THR A 43 -25.41 20.29 -2.52
C THR A 43 -26.53 19.35 -2.09
N LEU A 44 -26.44 18.05 -2.26
CA LEU A 44 -27.38 17.19 -1.56
C LEU A 44 -26.70 15.96 -0.94
N ALA A 45 -26.88 15.91 0.37
CA ALA A 45 -26.78 14.75 1.22
C ALA A 45 -25.39 14.17 1.52
N VAL A 46 -24.93 14.53 2.67
CA VAL A 46 -23.86 14.01 3.51
C VAL A 46 -23.93 12.47 3.76
N GLN A 47 -24.77 11.73 3.06
CA GLN A 47 -25.01 10.30 3.26
C GLN A 47 -24.94 9.46 1.99
N ASP A 48 -24.31 9.93 0.92
CA ASP A 48 -24.26 9.13 -0.29
C ASP A 48 -23.15 8.07 -0.20
N THR A 49 -23.56 6.86 0.19
CA THR A 49 -22.77 5.63 0.19
C THR A 49 -22.54 5.08 -1.23
N THR A 50 -22.85 5.85 -2.25
CA THR A 50 -22.75 5.47 -3.67
C THR A 50 -21.38 5.79 -4.29
N SER A 51 -20.40 6.25 -3.53
CA SER A 51 -19.04 6.44 -4.07
C SER A 51 -18.50 5.13 -4.62
N PHE A 52 -17.92 5.20 -5.82
CA PHE A 52 -17.28 4.08 -6.51
C PHE A 52 -16.27 3.32 -5.62
N GLY A 53 -15.55 4.01 -4.72
CA GLY A 53 -14.65 3.41 -3.74
C GLY A 53 -15.33 2.52 -2.68
N TYR A 54 -16.65 2.61 -2.47
CA TYR A 54 -17.37 1.73 -1.55
C TYR A 54 -17.86 0.43 -2.17
N MET A 55 -17.80 0.33 -3.50
CA MET A 55 -18.22 -0.89 -4.20
C MET A 55 -17.28 -2.05 -3.85
N PRO A 56 -17.83 -3.25 -3.56
CA PRO A 56 -17.00 -4.43 -3.43
C PRO A 56 -16.22 -4.69 -4.72
N TRP A 57 -14.96 -5.09 -4.63
CA TRP A 57 -14.12 -5.33 -5.80
C TRP A 57 -14.73 -6.33 -6.79
N ARG A 58 -15.54 -7.29 -6.31
CA ARG A 58 -16.25 -8.27 -7.15
C ARG A 58 -17.33 -7.63 -8.04
N SER A 59 -17.90 -6.50 -7.65
CA SER A 59 -18.87 -5.77 -8.48
C SER A 59 -18.19 -4.82 -9.47
N VAL A 60 -16.95 -4.41 -9.19
CA VAL A 60 -16.13 -3.58 -10.10
C VAL A 60 -15.47 -4.45 -11.18
N PHE A 61 -14.87 -5.57 -10.79
CA PHE A 61 -14.20 -6.51 -11.69
C PHE A 61 -15.12 -7.71 -11.94
N THR A 62 -15.84 -7.68 -13.04
CA THR A 62 -16.90 -8.65 -13.34
C THR A 62 -16.41 -9.92 -14.04
N ASP A 63 -15.19 -9.94 -14.57
CA ASP A 63 -14.58 -11.09 -15.22
C ASP A 63 -14.33 -12.22 -14.18
N PRO A 64 -14.92 -13.42 -14.34
CA PRO A 64 -14.76 -14.51 -13.39
C PRO A 64 -13.31 -15.00 -13.25
N GLN A 65 -12.52 -14.93 -14.31
CA GLN A 65 -11.12 -15.35 -14.29
C GLN A 65 -10.26 -14.35 -13.50
N LEU A 66 -10.49 -13.05 -13.70
CA LEU A 66 -9.87 -12.01 -12.90
C LEU A 66 -10.26 -12.13 -11.42
N GLN A 67 -11.55 -12.39 -11.13
CA GLN A 67 -12.01 -12.59 -9.75
C GLN A 67 -11.32 -13.77 -9.07
N ALA A 68 -11.13 -14.87 -9.80
CA ALA A 68 -10.42 -16.05 -9.28
C ALA A 68 -8.94 -15.73 -8.96
N LEU A 69 -8.27 -14.99 -9.85
CA LEU A 69 -6.87 -14.56 -9.64
C LEU A 69 -6.74 -13.59 -8.46
N ILE A 70 -7.65 -12.63 -8.33
CA ILE A 70 -7.66 -11.72 -7.17
C ILE A 70 -7.84 -12.51 -5.88
N GLN A 71 -8.82 -13.43 -5.83
CA GLN A 71 -9.05 -14.26 -4.65
C GLN A 71 -7.80 -15.08 -4.30
N GLN A 72 -7.18 -15.71 -5.30
CA GLN A 72 -5.95 -16.48 -5.11
C GLN A 72 -4.80 -15.61 -4.58
N GLY A 73 -4.64 -14.38 -5.09
CA GLY A 73 -3.66 -13.43 -4.58
C GLY A 73 -3.93 -13.03 -3.13
N LEU A 74 -5.19 -12.80 -2.76
CA LEU A 74 -5.58 -12.48 -1.40
C LEU A 74 -5.34 -13.65 -0.42
N ASP A 75 -5.43 -14.89 -0.89
CA ASP A 75 -5.25 -16.07 -0.05
C ASP A 75 -3.78 -16.47 0.12
N ASN A 76 -2.95 -16.24 -0.91
CA ASN A 76 -1.59 -16.82 -0.99
C ASN A 76 -0.45 -15.79 -1.04
N ASN A 77 -0.74 -14.50 -1.28
CA ASN A 77 0.32 -13.51 -1.42
C ASN A 77 1.14 -13.36 -0.13
N PRO A 78 2.48 -13.54 -0.17
CA PRO A 78 3.33 -13.48 1.02
C PRO A 78 3.31 -12.11 1.72
N ASP A 79 3.17 -11.01 0.98
CA ASP A 79 3.17 -9.66 1.57
C ASP A 79 1.91 -9.43 2.41
N LEU A 80 0.74 -9.94 1.95
CA LEU A 80 -0.49 -9.86 2.73
C LEU A 80 -0.45 -10.76 3.96
N LEU A 81 0.11 -11.97 3.83
CA LEU A 81 0.31 -12.87 4.96
C LEU A 81 1.25 -12.25 6.00
N ASN A 82 2.35 -11.63 5.56
CA ASN A 82 3.27 -10.92 6.43
C ASN A 82 2.61 -9.70 7.10
N ALA A 83 1.79 -8.94 6.37
CA ALA A 83 1.03 -7.83 6.94
C ALA A 83 0.07 -8.31 8.04
N ALA A 84 -0.62 -9.45 7.84
CA ALA A 84 -1.45 -10.06 8.87
C ALA A 84 -0.65 -10.53 10.10
N LEU A 85 0.57 -11.04 9.92
CA LEU A 85 1.48 -11.37 11.01
C LEU A 85 1.95 -10.13 11.77
N ASN A 86 2.21 -9.02 11.08
CA ASN A 86 2.53 -7.73 11.70
C ASN A 86 1.39 -7.22 12.60
N VAL A 87 0.13 -7.37 12.18
CA VAL A 87 -1.02 -7.06 13.04
C VAL A 87 -0.99 -7.89 14.32
N LYS A 88 -0.78 -9.21 14.23
CA LYS A 88 -0.66 -10.10 15.41
C LYS A 88 0.49 -9.71 16.33
N MET A 89 1.62 -9.26 15.78
CA MET A 89 2.74 -8.74 16.61
C MET A 89 2.33 -7.49 17.38
N MET A 90 1.57 -6.57 16.76
CA MET A 90 1.09 -5.37 17.44
C MET A 90 -0.01 -5.66 18.47
N GLU A 91 -0.85 -6.66 18.25
CA GLU A 91 -1.81 -7.15 19.25
C GLU A 91 -1.10 -7.68 20.50
N ALA A 92 -0.02 -8.45 20.31
CA ALA A 92 0.81 -8.91 21.42
C ALA A 92 1.48 -7.75 22.15
N ALA A 93 2.03 -6.75 21.43
CA ALA A 93 2.61 -5.54 22.01
C ALA A 93 1.59 -4.73 22.82
N LEU A 94 0.38 -4.56 22.30
CA LEU A 94 -0.71 -3.90 23.03
C LEU A 94 -1.09 -4.69 24.30
N THR A 95 -1.09 -6.02 24.22
CA THR A 95 -1.34 -6.88 25.41
C THR A 95 -0.29 -6.65 26.49
N VAL A 96 0.99 -6.55 26.11
CA VAL A 96 2.08 -6.20 27.06
C VAL A 96 1.84 -4.83 27.67
N ALA A 97 1.47 -3.82 26.87
CA ALA A 97 1.17 -2.46 27.34
C ALA A 97 -0.07 -2.40 28.27
N LYS A 98 -1.05 -3.28 28.07
CA LYS A 98 -2.21 -3.43 28.98
C LYS A 98 -1.79 -4.11 30.29
N LEU A 99 -1.00 -5.17 30.21
CA LEU A 99 -0.53 -5.92 31.39
C LEU A 99 0.49 -5.15 32.23
N ALA A 100 1.16 -4.11 31.67
CA ALA A 100 2.07 -3.24 32.41
C ALA A 100 1.42 -2.48 33.58
N PHE A 101 0.08 -2.41 33.61
CA PHE A 101 -0.69 -1.87 34.77
C PHE A 101 -0.79 -2.86 35.94
N LEU A 102 -0.43 -4.12 35.76
CA LEU A 102 -0.43 -5.15 36.78
C LEU A 102 0.96 -5.31 37.41
N PRO A 103 1.04 -5.79 38.65
CA PRO A 103 2.33 -6.12 39.27
C PRO A 103 3.06 -7.23 38.47
N SER A 104 4.36 -7.06 38.28
CA SER A 104 5.23 -8.13 37.81
C SER A 104 5.66 -9.00 39.03
N VAL A 105 5.70 -10.32 38.85
CA VAL A 105 6.14 -11.25 39.90
C VAL A 105 7.33 -12.04 39.36
N ALA A 106 8.41 -12.12 40.17
CA ALA A 106 9.61 -12.84 39.79
C ALA A 106 10.12 -13.66 40.98
N ILE A 107 10.72 -14.81 40.68
CA ILE A 107 11.47 -15.65 41.63
C ILE A 107 12.93 -15.62 41.19
N SER A 108 13.85 -15.23 42.10
CA SER A 108 15.28 -15.06 41.79
C SER A 108 16.15 -15.79 42.83
N PRO A 109 16.24 -17.13 42.82
CA PRO A 109 17.06 -17.86 43.72
C PRO A 109 18.53 -17.39 43.71
N GLN A 110 19.12 -17.16 44.88
CA GLN A 110 20.51 -16.72 44.97
C GLN A 110 21.24 -17.60 46.00
N GLY A 111 22.43 -18.04 45.64
CA GLY A 111 23.37 -18.72 46.55
C GLY A 111 24.71 -18.00 46.54
N THR A 112 25.26 -17.73 47.72
CA THR A 112 26.56 -17.08 47.87
C THR A 112 27.49 -17.98 48.66
N LEU A 113 28.66 -18.24 48.12
CA LEU A 113 29.79 -18.90 48.77
C LEU A 113 30.86 -17.85 49.03
N THR A 114 31.13 -17.52 50.25
CA THR A 114 32.18 -16.58 50.62
C THR A 114 33.27 -17.29 51.38
N SER A 115 34.55 -17.08 51.02
CA SER A 115 35.71 -17.54 51.73
C SER A 115 36.61 -16.35 52.11
N PHE A 116 36.77 -16.07 53.37
CA PHE A 116 37.62 -14.99 53.87
C PHE A 116 38.46 -15.50 55.01
N ASN A 117 39.78 -15.38 54.94
CA ASN A 117 40.75 -15.87 55.94
C ASN A 117 40.52 -17.34 56.37
N GLY A 118 40.21 -18.26 55.44
CA GLY A 118 39.95 -19.66 55.69
C GLY A 118 38.54 -19.97 56.20
N VAL A 119 37.75 -19.00 56.57
CA VAL A 119 36.35 -19.18 56.97
C VAL A 119 35.46 -19.20 55.75
N LYS A 120 34.74 -20.30 55.47
CA LYS A 120 33.79 -20.49 54.46
C LYS A 120 32.38 -20.26 54.99
N THR A 121 31.63 -19.36 54.41
CA THR A 121 30.20 -19.14 54.71
C THR A 121 29.34 -19.40 53.47
N ASN A 122 28.26 -20.14 53.66
CA ASN A 122 27.24 -20.42 52.63
C ASN A 122 25.98 -19.70 53.00
N ALA A 123 25.48 -18.88 52.09
CA ALA A 123 24.18 -18.27 52.24
C ALA A 123 23.30 -18.59 51.01
N TYR A 124 22.03 -18.84 51.22
CA TYR A 124 21.05 -18.93 50.14
C TYR A 124 19.85 -18.04 50.45
N THR A 125 19.22 -17.55 49.39
CA THR A 125 18.00 -16.77 49.50
C THR A 125 17.07 -17.15 48.32
N LEU A 126 15.82 -17.43 48.65
CA LEU A 126 14.76 -17.74 47.68
C LEU A 126 13.71 -16.61 47.73
N PRO A 127 13.97 -15.48 47.10
CA PRO A 127 13.02 -14.36 47.07
C PRO A 127 11.95 -14.56 45.99
N VAL A 128 10.73 -14.31 46.39
CA VAL A 128 9.62 -13.99 45.49
C VAL A 128 9.38 -12.50 45.61
N SER A 129 9.54 -11.75 44.51
CA SER A 129 9.35 -10.31 44.49
C SER A 129 8.19 -9.94 43.56
N ALA A 130 7.32 -9.05 44.03
CA ALA A 130 6.31 -8.42 43.22
C ALA A 130 6.63 -6.93 43.10
N SER A 131 6.65 -6.38 41.87
CA SER A 131 6.91 -4.98 41.62
C SER A 131 5.77 -4.37 40.80
N TRP A 132 5.25 -3.26 41.28
CA TRP A 132 4.16 -2.56 40.65
C TRP A 132 4.46 -1.07 40.44
N ASN A 133 4.39 -0.61 39.19
CA ASN A 133 4.53 0.79 38.85
C ASN A 133 3.16 1.46 38.85
N VAL A 134 2.99 2.45 39.74
CA VAL A 134 1.73 3.22 39.84
C VAL A 134 1.76 4.36 38.84
N ASP A 135 0.81 4.36 37.91
CA ASP A 135 0.72 5.37 36.83
C ASP A 135 -0.04 6.62 37.30
N LEU A 136 0.63 7.48 38.08
CA LEU A 136 0.04 8.75 38.54
C LEU A 136 0.16 9.89 37.51
N PHE A 137 1.09 9.78 36.57
CA PHE A 137 1.41 10.83 35.62
C PHE A 137 1.20 10.41 34.17
N GLY A 138 0.42 9.35 33.91
CA GLY A 138 -0.05 8.94 32.60
C GLY A 138 1.03 8.35 31.70
N ASN A 139 2.17 7.91 32.23
CA ASN A 139 3.24 7.28 31.46
C ASN A 139 2.75 5.98 30.82
N LEU A 140 2.24 5.04 31.64
CA LEU A 140 1.74 3.74 31.16
C LEU A 140 0.50 3.91 30.29
N LEU A 141 -0.37 4.88 30.63
CA LEU A 141 -1.53 5.20 29.80
C LEU A 141 -1.13 5.70 28.41
N SER A 142 -0.11 6.57 28.32
CA SER A 142 0.39 7.08 27.03
C SER A 142 1.06 5.97 26.23
N VAL A 143 1.87 5.10 26.85
CA VAL A 143 2.45 3.91 26.20
C VAL A 143 1.37 2.96 25.68
N LYS A 144 0.32 2.70 26.46
CA LYS A 144 -0.83 1.87 26.03
C LYS A 144 -1.55 2.51 24.82
N ARG A 145 -1.78 3.84 24.86
CA ARG A 145 -2.43 4.55 23.76
C ARG A 145 -1.55 4.56 22.50
N SER A 146 -0.24 4.76 22.66
CA SER A 146 0.73 4.66 21.56
C SER A 146 0.67 3.27 20.91
N ALA A 147 0.73 2.19 21.70
CA ALA A 147 0.61 0.82 21.21
C ALA A 147 -0.75 0.53 20.53
N GLN A 148 -1.83 1.17 21.00
CA GLN A 148 -3.14 1.06 20.36
C GLN A 148 -3.15 1.73 18.99
N MET A 149 -2.52 2.90 18.83
CA MET A 149 -2.40 3.57 17.53
C MET A 149 -1.50 2.77 16.57
N GLN A 150 -0.44 2.16 17.07
CA GLN A 150 0.38 1.23 16.28
C GLN A 150 -0.41 0.05 15.74
N LEU A 151 -1.25 -0.56 16.58
CA LEU A 151 -2.12 -1.67 16.14
C LEU A 151 -3.10 -1.22 15.05
N LEU A 152 -3.80 -0.10 15.25
CA LEU A 152 -4.72 0.46 14.25
C LEU A 152 -3.98 0.77 12.94
N GLY A 153 -2.81 1.40 13.03
CA GLY A 153 -1.98 1.67 11.87
C GLY A 153 -1.57 0.40 11.12
N MET A 154 -1.21 -0.69 11.82
CA MET A 154 -0.88 -1.96 11.14
C MET A 154 -2.09 -2.63 10.49
N GLN A 155 -3.30 -2.48 11.04
CA GLN A 155 -4.53 -2.92 10.40
C GLN A 155 -4.79 -2.13 9.10
N ASP A 156 -4.57 -0.82 9.11
CA ASP A 156 -4.66 0.01 7.92
C ASP A 156 -3.60 -0.35 6.88
N TYR A 157 -2.36 -0.59 7.31
CA TYR A 157 -1.29 -1.06 6.43
C TYR A 157 -1.64 -2.39 5.76
N GLN A 158 -2.25 -3.32 6.48
CA GLN A 158 -2.75 -4.57 5.90
C GLN A 158 -3.80 -4.29 4.81
N ASN A 159 -4.69 -3.33 5.02
CA ASN A 159 -5.67 -2.90 4.01
C ASN A 159 -4.99 -2.26 2.79
N VAL A 160 -3.96 -1.43 3.00
CA VAL A 160 -3.15 -0.87 1.89
C VAL A 160 -2.54 -1.99 1.05
N VAL A 161 -1.93 -3.00 1.67
CA VAL A 161 -1.36 -4.15 0.96
C VAL A 161 -2.44 -4.90 0.19
N LYS A 162 -3.60 -5.14 0.80
CA LYS A 162 -4.76 -5.78 0.15
C LYS A 162 -5.20 -5.03 -1.10
N ILE A 163 -5.38 -3.71 -1.00
CA ILE A 163 -5.77 -2.85 -2.13
C ILE A 163 -4.72 -2.91 -3.25
N ASN A 164 -3.44 -2.84 -2.89
CA ASN A 164 -2.34 -2.90 -3.86
C ASN A 164 -2.28 -4.24 -4.60
N ILE A 165 -2.60 -5.35 -3.94
CA ILE A 165 -2.67 -6.67 -4.57
C ILE A 165 -3.84 -6.73 -5.54
N ILE A 166 -5.03 -6.27 -5.14
CA ILE A 166 -6.22 -6.24 -6.01
C ILE A 166 -5.95 -5.43 -7.27
N SER A 167 -5.48 -4.19 -7.10
CA SER A 167 -5.20 -3.30 -8.24
C SER A 167 -4.02 -3.77 -9.08
N GLY A 168 -2.99 -4.34 -8.46
CA GLY A 168 -1.84 -4.91 -9.15
C GLY A 168 -2.23 -6.11 -10.03
N ILE A 169 -3.03 -7.05 -9.51
CA ILE A 169 -3.54 -8.19 -10.28
C ILE A 169 -4.44 -7.70 -11.43
N ALA A 170 -5.35 -6.76 -11.17
CA ALA A 170 -6.22 -6.22 -12.21
C ALA A 170 -5.42 -5.52 -13.33
N ASN A 171 -4.43 -4.70 -12.98
CA ASN A 171 -3.58 -4.01 -13.96
C ASN A 171 -2.75 -5.00 -14.80
N LEU A 172 -2.15 -6.03 -14.20
CA LEU A 172 -1.40 -7.07 -14.93
C LEU A 172 -2.32 -7.90 -15.82
N TYR A 173 -3.53 -8.23 -15.34
CA TYR A 173 -4.53 -8.97 -16.12
C TYR A 173 -4.96 -8.18 -17.36
N TYR A 174 -5.33 -6.90 -17.20
CA TYR A 174 -5.69 -6.06 -18.35
C TYR A 174 -4.50 -5.79 -19.29
N THR A 175 -3.29 -5.75 -18.77
CA THR A 175 -2.07 -5.69 -19.61
C THR A 175 -1.93 -6.94 -20.48
N LEU A 176 -2.19 -8.13 -19.92
CA LEU A 176 -2.17 -9.38 -20.69
C LEU A 176 -3.23 -9.38 -21.77
N LEU A 177 -4.47 -8.95 -21.47
CA LEU A 177 -5.53 -8.86 -22.48
C LEU A 177 -5.18 -7.87 -23.59
N MET A 178 -4.56 -6.73 -23.26
CA MET A 178 -4.06 -5.76 -24.24
C MET A 178 -3.00 -6.40 -25.15
N LEU A 179 -2.04 -7.11 -24.58
CA LEU A 179 -0.98 -7.77 -25.35
C LEU A 179 -1.53 -8.86 -26.25
N ASP A 180 -2.51 -9.65 -25.79
CA ASP A 180 -3.17 -10.66 -26.61
C ASP A 180 -3.86 -10.00 -27.83
N ARG A 181 -4.58 -8.89 -27.61
CA ARG A 181 -5.22 -8.15 -28.69
C ARG A 181 -4.20 -7.57 -29.67
N GLN A 182 -3.06 -7.11 -29.18
CA GLN A 182 -1.97 -6.66 -30.06
C GLN A 182 -1.36 -7.82 -30.85
N VAL A 183 -1.22 -9.03 -30.27
CA VAL A 183 -0.77 -10.22 -31.00
C VAL A 183 -1.76 -10.60 -32.11
N GLU A 184 -3.07 -10.50 -31.86
CA GLU A 184 -4.09 -10.70 -32.91
C GLU A 184 -3.87 -9.72 -34.07
N ASN A 185 -3.82 -8.41 -33.80
CA ASN A 185 -3.61 -7.37 -34.82
C ASN A 185 -2.29 -7.58 -35.60
N VAL A 186 -1.20 -7.93 -34.91
CA VAL A 186 0.09 -8.19 -35.55
C VAL A 186 0.04 -9.49 -36.37
N THR A 187 -0.74 -10.48 -35.96
CA THR A 187 -0.91 -11.74 -36.72
C THR A 187 -1.70 -11.49 -38.03
N ASP A 188 -2.75 -10.68 -37.95
CA ASP A 188 -3.48 -10.28 -39.16
C ASP A 188 -2.58 -9.47 -40.12
N MET A 189 -1.76 -8.58 -39.58
CA MET A 189 -0.80 -7.81 -40.37
C MET A 189 0.33 -8.69 -40.95
N GLU A 190 0.78 -9.70 -40.22
CA GLU A 190 1.78 -10.69 -40.70
C GLU A 190 1.25 -11.40 -41.95
N GLN A 191 0.00 -11.84 -41.92
CA GLN A 191 -0.64 -12.44 -43.08
C GLN A 191 -0.75 -11.45 -44.26
N LEU A 192 -1.16 -10.21 -43.99
CA LEU A 192 -1.31 -9.17 -44.98
C LEU A 192 0.01 -8.76 -45.66
N THR A 193 1.07 -8.63 -44.88
CA THR A 193 2.42 -8.30 -45.40
C THR A 193 3.00 -9.46 -46.16
N LYS A 194 2.75 -10.70 -45.73
CA LYS A 194 3.15 -11.92 -46.45
C LYS A 194 2.51 -11.99 -47.84
N GLU A 195 1.20 -11.80 -47.92
CA GLU A 195 0.46 -11.75 -49.18
C GLU A 195 1.01 -10.65 -50.11
N THR A 196 1.35 -9.50 -49.55
CA THR A 196 1.94 -8.39 -50.30
C THR A 196 3.32 -8.79 -50.84
N TRP A 197 4.19 -9.40 -50.04
CA TRP A 197 5.51 -9.88 -50.50
C TRP A 197 5.40 -10.96 -51.56
N GLU A 198 4.57 -11.99 -51.41
CA GLU A 198 4.35 -13.05 -52.34
C GLU A 198 3.85 -12.50 -53.72
N LYS A 199 2.95 -11.51 -53.68
CA LYS A 199 2.44 -10.84 -54.86
C LYS A 199 3.53 -10.01 -55.56
N MET A 200 4.39 -9.31 -54.81
CA MET A 200 5.54 -8.59 -55.33
C MET A 200 6.55 -9.54 -56.01
N GLN A 201 6.80 -10.68 -55.38
CA GLN A 201 7.66 -11.71 -55.94
C GLN A 201 7.10 -12.24 -57.27
N PHE A 202 5.78 -12.56 -57.31
CA PHE A 202 5.12 -13.01 -58.55
C PHE A 202 5.18 -11.94 -59.66
N MET A 203 4.95 -10.68 -59.33
CA MET A 203 5.04 -9.59 -60.33
C MET A 203 6.49 -9.41 -60.85
N HIS A 204 7.47 -9.55 -60.01
CA HIS A 204 8.88 -9.50 -60.41
C HIS A 204 9.24 -10.63 -61.39
N ASP A 205 8.76 -11.84 -61.10
CA ASP A 205 9.14 -13.03 -61.93
C ASP A 205 8.44 -13.07 -63.29
N TYR A 206 7.24 -12.51 -63.39
CA TYR A 206 6.40 -12.63 -64.59
C TYR A 206 6.11 -11.32 -65.34
N ARG A 207 6.50 -10.13 -64.81
CA ARG A 207 6.31 -8.82 -65.46
C ARG A 207 7.63 -8.11 -65.70
N ILE A 208 7.87 -7.73 -66.97
CA ILE A 208 9.06 -6.93 -67.36
C ILE A 208 8.97 -5.54 -66.69
N GLY A 209 10.03 -5.12 -65.99
CA GLY A 209 10.14 -3.77 -65.43
C GLY A 209 9.86 -3.67 -63.90
N TYR A 210 9.51 -4.77 -63.23
CA TYR A 210 9.36 -4.74 -61.78
C TYR A 210 10.75 -4.82 -61.13
N ARG A 211 11.03 -3.92 -60.15
CA ARG A 211 12.36 -3.79 -59.52
C ARG A 211 12.51 -4.78 -58.35
N SER A 212 13.66 -5.44 -58.25
CA SER A 212 14.02 -6.31 -57.11
C SER A 212 13.95 -5.59 -55.76
N THR A 213 14.18 -4.26 -55.74
CA THR A 213 14.07 -3.43 -54.54
C THR A 213 12.64 -3.40 -53.97
N ALA A 214 11.60 -3.59 -54.78
CA ALA A 214 10.22 -3.69 -54.35
C ALA A 214 9.98 -4.96 -53.51
N VAL A 215 10.48 -6.09 -54.06
CA VAL A 215 10.39 -7.39 -53.38
C VAL A 215 11.14 -7.37 -52.04
N GLN A 216 12.38 -6.85 -52.02
CA GLN A 216 13.23 -6.76 -50.84
C GLN A 216 12.56 -5.85 -49.75
N SER A 217 11.91 -4.75 -50.16
CA SER A 217 11.21 -3.90 -49.20
C SER A 217 9.98 -4.59 -48.60
N ALA A 218 9.21 -5.35 -49.40
CA ALA A 218 8.05 -6.09 -48.89
C ALA A 218 8.48 -7.25 -47.97
N GLU A 219 9.56 -7.95 -48.34
CA GLU A 219 10.18 -9.00 -47.52
C GLU A 219 10.67 -8.44 -46.17
N ALA A 220 11.35 -7.29 -46.19
CA ALA A 220 11.81 -6.63 -44.96
C ALA A 220 10.66 -6.21 -44.07
N ALA A 221 9.54 -5.70 -44.62
CA ALA A 221 8.33 -5.35 -43.89
C ALA A 221 7.69 -6.59 -43.25
N TYR A 222 7.62 -7.71 -43.96
CA TYR A 222 7.13 -8.97 -43.41
C TYR A 222 7.97 -9.44 -42.21
N TYR A 223 9.30 -9.48 -42.33
CA TYR A 223 10.17 -9.88 -41.20
C TYR A 223 10.10 -8.89 -40.04
N GLN A 224 9.87 -7.60 -40.28
CA GLN A 224 9.67 -6.62 -39.24
C GLN A 224 8.42 -6.92 -38.39
N VAL A 225 7.32 -7.29 -39.04
CA VAL A 225 6.06 -7.66 -38.34
C VAL A 225 6.24 -8.96 -37.55
N GLN A 226 6.97 -9.95 -38.15
CA GLN A 226 7.32 -11.19 -37.39
C GLN A 226 8.15 -10.91 -36.16
N ALA A 227 9.15 -10.05 -36.24
CA ALA A 227 9.97 -9.68 -35.10
C ALA A 227 9.14 -9.01 -34.00
N GLN A 228 8.20 -8.13 -34.37
CA GLN A 228 7.28 -7.50 -33.44
C GLN A 228 6.39 -8.51 -32.72
N LYS A 229 5.90 -9.54 -33.44
CA LYS A 229 5.13 -10.63 -32.82
C LYS A 229 5.93 -11.40 -31.79
N VAL A 230 7.19 -11.71 -32.06
CA VAL A 230 8.10 -12.39 -31.13
C VAL A 230 8.28 -11.55 -29.86
N ASP A 231 8.43 -10.23 -29.99
CA ASP A 231 8.56 -9.33 -28.85
C ASP A 231 7.28 -9.28 -28.00
N LEU A 232 6.10 -9.26 -28.59
CA LEU A 232 4.83 -9.30 -27.87
C LEU A 232 4.67 -10.63 -27.12
N LEU A 233 4.98 -11.76 -27.72
CA LEU A 233 4.92 -13.07 -27.05
C LEU A 233 5.90 -13.17 -25.87
N ARG A 234 7.08 -12.56 -25.98
CA ARG A 234 8.03 -12.44 -24.85
C ARG A 234 7.41 -11.59 -23.73
N GLN A 235 6.82 -10.43 -24.05
CA GLN A 235 6.17 -9.55 -23.06
C GLN A 235 5.01 -10.27 -22.35
N ILE A 236 4.18 -11.04 -23.07
CA ILE A 236 3.12 -11.85 -22.48
C ILE A 236 3.71 -12.80 -21.41
N ARG A 237 4.80 -13.51 -21.76
CA ARG A 237 5.44 -14.44 -20.81
C ARG A 237 5.98 -13.72 -19.56
N GLU A 238 6.55 -12.54 -19.72
CA GLU A 238 7.06 -11.73 -18.61
C GLU A 238 5.91 -11.25 -17.70
N MET A 239 4.77 -10.86 -18.29
CA MET A 239 3.60 -10.46 -17.53
C MET A 239 2.92 -11.65 -16.83
N GLU A 240 2.84 -12.82 -17.47
CA GLU A 240 2.36 -14.06 -16.85
C GLU A 240 3.21 -14.45 -15.63
N ASN A 241 4.54 -14.35 -15.73
CA ASN A 241 5.44 -14.60 -14.61
C ASN A 241 5.22 -13.59 -13.47
N SER A 242 5.05 -12.31 -13.79
CA SER A 242 4.80 -11.25 -12.82
C SER A 242 3.46 -11.46 -12.09
N LEU A 243 2.42 -11.83 -12.83
CA LEU A 243 1.11 -12.11 -12.26
C LEU A 243 1.14 -13.39 -11.41
N SER A 244 1.85 -14.44 -11.87
CA SER A 244 2.04 -15.68 -11.10
C SER A 244 2.72 -15.41 -9.75
N LEU A 245 3.76 -14.56 -9.74
CA LEU A 245 4.43 -14.15 -8.51
C LEU A 245 3.46 -13.41 -7.56
N LEU A 246 2.64 -12.49 -8.11
CA LEU A 246 1.70 -11.71 -7.30
C LEU A 246 0.59 -12.56 -6.69
N VAL A 247 0.17 -13.64 -7.36
CA VAL A 247 -0.79 -14.62 -6.81
C VAL A 247 -0.14 -15.71 -5.95
N GLY A 248 1.16 -15.61 -5.69
CA GLY A 248 1.91 -16.52 -4.81
C GLY A 248 2.22 -17.88 -5.45
N GLN A 249 2.40 -17.92 -6.77
CA GLN A 249 2.70 -19.16 -7.51
C GLN A 249 3.97 -19.04 -8.36
N SER A 250 4.51 -20.19 -8.79
CA SER A 250 5.56 -20.24 -9.80
C SER A 250 5.02 -19.80 -11.17
N GLY A 251 5.90 -19.29 -12.04
CA GLY A 251 5.55 -18.84 -13.39
C GLY A 251 4.77 -19.89 -14.19
N GLN A 252 3.58 -19.53 -14.65
CA GLN A 252 2.66 -20.38 -15.39
C GLN A 252 1.87 -19.56 -16.41
N THR A 253 1.24 -20.28 -17.36
CA THR A 253 0.27 -19.64 -18.27
C THR A 253 -0.99 -19.27 -17.51
N ILE A 254 -1.45 -18.03 -17.68
CA ILE A 254 -2.62 -17.48 -17.01
C ILE A 254 -3.85 -17.62 -17.92
N ALA A 255 -4.86 -18.33 -17.43
CA ALA A 255 -6.17 -18.37 -18.08
C ALA A 255 -6.85 -17.00 -18.00
N ARG A 256 -7.36 -16.51 -19.11
CA ARG A 256 -7.95 -15.16 -19.21
C ARG A 256 -9.03 -15.08 -20.30
N GLY A 257 -9.94 -14.12 -20.13
CA GLY A 257 -10.97 -13.79 -21.11
C GLY A 257 -10.41 -13.02 -22.31
N THR A 258 -11.28 -12.38 -23.05
CA THR A 258 -10.89 -11.54 -24.19
C THR A 258 -10.96 -10.05 -23.84
N PHE A 259 -10.16 -9.24 -24.55
CA PHE A 259 -10.12 -7.79 -24.32
C PHE A 259 -11.47 -7.12 -24.60
N ALA A 260 -12.21 -7.59 -25.61
CA ALA A 260 -13.48 -7.02 -26.05
C ALA A 260 -14.65 -7.29 -25.08
N GLU A 261 -14.57 -8.36 -24.26
CA GLU A 261 -15.62 -8.75 -23.31
C GLU A 261 -15.53 -8.02 -21.98
N GLN A 262 -14.52 -7.19 -21.77
CA GLN A 262 -14.31 -6.53 -20.50
C GLN A 262 -15.29 -5.36 -20.32
N ASN A 263 -16.11 -5.48 -19.28
CA ASN A 263 -17.08 -4.44 -18.88
C ASN A 263 -16.67 -3.84 -17.55
N LEU A 264 -16.17 -2.61 -17.57
CA LEU A 264 -15.91 -1.82 -16.38
C LEU A 264 -17.02 -0.78 -16.17
N PRO A 265 -17.32 -0.41 -14.91
CA PRO A 265 -18.28 0.65 -14.64
C PRO A 265 -17.91 1.94 -15.37
N THR A 266 -18.90 2.57 -16.01
CA THR A 266 -18.75 3.84 -16.72
C THR A 266 -19.21 5.04 -15.90
N GLU A 267 -20.05 4.81 -14.89
CA GLU A 267 -20.48 5.83 -13.94
C GLU A 267 -19.52 5.86 -12.75
N LEU A 268 -18.63 6.86 -12.75
CA LEU A 268 -17.55 7.00 -11.79
C LEU A 268 -17.89 8.10 -10.79
N ALA A 269 -18.75 7.78 -9.81
CA ALA A 269 -19.08 8.73 -8.74
C ALA A 269 -17.91 8.84 -7.73
N THR A 270 -17.27 10.00 -7.66
CA THR A 270 -16.05 10.20 -6.84
C THR A 270 -16.32 10.52 -5.37
N GLY A 271 -17.54 10.92 -4.99
CA GLY A 271 -17.84 11.39 -3.65
C GLY A 271 -17.21 12.75 -3.31
N VAL A 272 -17.38 13.22 -2.09
CA VAL A 272 -16.87 14.52 -1.61
C VAL A 272 -15.46 14.36 -1.03
N GLY A 273 -14.57 15.34 -1.22
CA GLY A 273 -13.15 15.28 -0.85
C GLY A 273 -12.85 14.90 0.61
N ILE A 274 -13.70 15.27 1.58
CA ILE A 274 -13.54 14.87 2.99
C ILE A 274 -13.81 13.37 3.23
N GLN A 275 -14.72 12.77 2.46
CA GLN A 275 -15.02 11.34 2.57
C GLN A 275 -13.84 10.47 2.08
N LEU A 276 -13.07 10.97 1.11
CA LEU A 276 -11.84 10.33 0.64
C LEU A 276 -10.84 10.11 1.77
N LEU A 277 -10.68 11.10 2.65
CA LEU A 277 -9.74 11.04 3.77
C LEU A 277 -10.10 9.95 4.80
N ASN A 278 -11.40 9.68 4.96
CA ASN A 278 -11.87 8.67 5.91
C ASN A 278 -11.81 7.24 5.36
N ASN A 279 -11.77 7.08 4.04
CA ASN A 279 -11.86 5.77 3.39
C ASN A 279 -10.50 5.21 2.97
N ARG A 280 -9.51 6.07 2.81
CA ARG A 280 -8.18 5.64 2.37
C ARG A 280 -7.37 5.10 3.53
N ALA A 281 -7.04 3.82 3.43
CA ALA A 281 -6.25 3.12 4.44
C ALA A 281 -4.83 3.70 4.59
N ASP A 282 -4.21 4.22 3.52
CA ASP A 282 -2.88 4.84 3.57
C ASP A 282 -2.89 6.21 4.29
N VAL A 283 -3.93 7.02 4.10
CA VAL A 283 -4.10 8.29 4.82
C VAL A 283 -4.37 8.02 6.30
N HIS A 284 -5.23 7.02 6.61
CA HIS A 284 -5.52 6.63 7.99
C HIS A 284 -4.30 6.01 8.68
N TYR A 285 -3.50 5.20 7.96
CA TYR A 285 -2.22 4.71 8.46
C TYR A 285 -1.26 5.85 8.85
N ALA A 286 -1.13 6.86 8.00
CA ALA A 286 -0.31 8.04 8.30
C ALA A 286 -0.84 8.84 9.50
N GLU A 287 -2.17 8.95 9.65
CA GLU A 287 -2.81 9.56 10.82
C GLU A 287 -2.55 8.76 12.10
N MET A 288 -2.66 7.43 12.06
CA MET A 288 -2.35 6.59 13.22
C MET A 288 -0.88 6.70 13.64
N SER A 289 0.03 6.86 12.69
CA SER A 289 1.44 7.15 12.95
C SER A 289 1.64 8.52 13.62
N LEU A 290 0.88 9.54 13.21
CA LEU A 290 0.87 10.85 13.85
C LEU A 290 0.32 10.78 15.29
N ALA A 291 -0.80 10.07 15.49
CA ALA A 291 -1.40 9.86 16.81
C ALA A 291 -0.47 9.07 17.74
N GLN A 292 0.27 8.09 17.21
CA GLN A 292 1.31 7.39 17.95
C GLN A 292 2.39 8.37 18.43
N CYS A 293 2.95 9.19 17.53
CA CYS A 293 3.98 10.18 17.88
C CYS A 293 3.47 11.22 18.89
N PHE A 294 2.15 11.57 18.86
CA PHE A 294 1.54 12.40 19.89
C PHE A 294 1.64 11.75 21.28
N TYR A 295 1.29 10.47 21.41
CA TYR A 295 1.39 9.76 22.69
C TYR A 295 2.84 9.50 23.11
N ASP A 296 3.78 9.41 22.17
CA ASP A 296 5.22 9.33 22.47
C ASP A 296 5.74 10.66 23.05
N VAL A 297 5.20 11.83 22.62
CA VAL A 297 5.47 13.12 23.23
C VAL A 297 4.92 13.16 24.67
N GLU A 298 3.69 12.67 24.90
CA GLU A 298 3.11 12.61 26.25
C GLU A 298 3.91 11.65 27.17
N THR A 299 4.39 10.52 26.63
CA THR A 299 5.30 9.62 27.34
C THR A 299 6.63 10.32 27.68
N ALA A 300 7.21 11.12 26.75
CA ALA A 300 8.42 11.87 27.02
C ALA A 300 8.19 13.01 28.04
N ARG A 301 7.01 13.64 28.06
CA ARG A 301 6.63 14.62 29.09
C ARG A 301 6.47 13.99 30.47
N SER A 302 5.89 12.80 30.55
CA SER A 302 5.70 12.12 31.84
C SER A 302 7.01 11.80 32.55
N ARG A 303 8.15 11.68 31.84
CA ARG A 303 9.50 11.47 32.42
C ARG A 303 10.02 12.66 33.25
N PHE A 304 9.41 13.84 33.16
CA PHE A 304 9.74 14.98 34.02
C PHE A 304 9.10 14.87 35.41
N TYR A 305 8.20 13.93 35.62
CA TYR A 305 7.48 13.72 36.89
C TYR A 305 8.05 12.51 37.66
N PRO A 306 7.80 12.45 38.98
CA PRO A 306 8.24 11.31 39.77
C PRO A 306 7.61 10.00 39.34
N SER A 307 8.38 8.91 39.36
CA SER A 307 7.84 7.56 39.26
C SER A 307 7.63 6.95 40.64
N ILE A 308 6.49 6.26 40.80
CA ILE A 308 6.17 5.54 42.02
C ILE A 308 6.19 4.05 41.75
N THR A 309 7.04 3.33 42.50
CA THR A 309 7.14 1.87 42.41
C THR A 309 6.88 1.28 43.80
N ILE A 310 5.98 0.32 43.88
CA ILE A 310 5.72 -0.46 45.11
C ILE A 310 6.31 -1.85 44.87
N THR A 311 7.25 -2.26 45.75
CA THR A 311 7.87 -3.57 45.68
C THR A 311 7.58 -4.35 46.96
N GLY A 312 7.05 -5.54 46.84
CA GLY A 312 6.90 -6.52 47.90
C GLY A 312 7.86 -7.69 47.68
N THR A 313 8.53 -8.12 48.72
CA THR A 313 9.41 -9.30 48.69
C THR A 313 9.08 -10.24 49.83
N ALA A 314 8.84 -11.51 49.47
CA ALA A 314 8.80 -12.63 50.42
C ALA A 314 10.00 -13.52 50.16
N ALA A 315 10.90 -13.67 51.09
CA ALA A 315 12.11 -14.44 50.91
C ALA A 315 12.28 -15.50 51.99
N PHE A 316 12.71 -16.69 51.59
CA PHE A 316 13.21 -17.69 52.48
C PHE A 316 14.74 -17.65 52.45
N THR A 317 15.41 -17.40 53.62
CA THR A 317 16.85 -17.15 53.66
C THR A 317 17.50 -17.82 54.88
N ASN A 318 18.74 -18.31 54.72
CA ASN A 318 19.59 -18.77 55.80
C ASN A 318 20.81 -17.84 55.97
N GLN A 319 20.63 -16.60 56.34
CA GLN A 319 21.80 -15.78 56.66
C GLN A 319 22.52 -16.36 57.89
N ASN A 320 23.84 -16.62 57.79
CA ASN A 320 24.78 -17.09 58.81
C ASN A 320 24.87 -18.61 59.01
N GLY A 321 25.22 -19.37 57.98
CA GLY A 321 25.81 -20.68 58.14
C GLY A 321 24.96 -21.91 57.88
N ALA A 322 25.58 -23.00 57.64
CA ALA A 322 25.09 -24.16 56.87
C ALA A 322 24.04 -25.06 57.56
N VAL A 323 23.48 -24.71 58.67
CA VAL A 323 22.59 -25.62 59.43
C VAL A 323 21.35 -24.95 60.01
N ASN A 324 21.05 -23.75 59.61
CA ASN A 324 19.85 -23.09 60.09
C ASN A 324 18.66 -23.37 59.16
N PRO A 325 17.54 -23.95 59.66
CA PRO A 325 16.29 -23.90 58.87
C PRO A 325 15.99 -22.44 58.61
N GLY A 326 16.01 -22.05 57.34
CA GLY A 326 15.82 -20.69 56.92
C GLY A 326 14.59 -20.02 57.53
N LYS A 327 14.59 -18.69 57.54
CA LYS A 327 13.48 -17.88 58.03
C LYS A 327 12.82 -17.13 56.89
N TRP A 328 11.52 -16.89 57.05
CA TRP A 328 10.78 -16.03 56.15
C TRP A 328 11.08 -14.56 56.43
N LEU A 329 11.44 -13.82 55.41
CA LEU A 329 11.53 -12.36 55.38
C LEU A 329 10.39 -11.82 54.54
N LEU A 330 9.57 -10.96 55.10
CA LEU A 330 8.54 -10.21 54.38
C LEU A 330 8.92 -8.74 54.41
N GLN A 331 9.01 -8.13 53.21
CA GLN A 331 9.38 -6.74 53.09
C GLN A 331 8.45 -6.07 52.04
N ALA A 332 7.96 -4.89 52.37
CA ALA A 332 7.26 -4.02 51.40
C ALA A 332 7.94 -2.65 51.39
N VAL A 333 8.26 -2.16 50.21
CA VAL A 333 8.93 -0.88 50.01
C VAL A 333 8.20 -0.09 48.95
N GLY A 334 7.77 1.14 49.29
CA GLY A 334 7.33 2.13 48.35
C GLY A 334 8.49 3.06 48.04
N SER A 335 8.83 3.21 46.76
CA SER A 335 9.85 4.15 46.32
C SER A 335 9.25 5.22 45.39
N LEU A 336 9.64 6.49 45.63
CA LEU A 336 9.31 7.63 44.77
C LEU A 336 10.64 8.16 44.23
N VAL A 337 10.84 8.10 42.94
CA VAL A 337 12.05 8.54 42.26
C VAL A 337 11.76 9.70 41.35
N GLN A 338 12.35 10.86 41.65
CA GLN A 338 12.31 12.04 40.80
C GLN A 338 13.68 12.29 40.19
N PRO A 339 13.87 12.13 38.87
CA PRO A 339 15.14 12.50 38.24
C PRO A 339 15.33 14.02 38.29
N ILE A 340 16.42 14.50 38.92
CA ILE A 340 16.76 15.93 38.97
C ILE A 340 17.70 16.31 37.85
N PHE A 341 18.70 15.47 37.59
CA PHE A 341 19.70 15.68 36.54
C PHE A 341 20.12 14.34 35.92
N GLN A 342 19.88 14.20 34.62
CA GLN A 342 20.25 13.02 33.82
C GLN A 342 21.04 13.44 32.56
N HIS A 343 22.05 14.27 32.73
CA HIS A 343 22.91 14.72 31.62
C HIS A 343 22.13 15.25 30.41
N GLY A 344 20.97 15.89 30.63
CA GLY A 344 20.10 16.42 29.58
C GLY A 344 19.24 15.38 28.82
N GLN A 345 19.30 14.10 29.15
CA GLN A 345 18.59 13.01 28.42
C GLN A 345 17.08 13.23 28.36
N ILE A 346 16.44 13.68 29.47
CA ILE A 346 14.98 13.91 29.51
C ILE A 346 14.58 15.04 28.55
N VAL A 347 15.34 16.15 28.60
CA VAL A 347 15.09 17.34 27.74
C VAL A 347 15.34 16.99 26.26
N ALA A 348 16.43 16.28 25.97
CA ALA A 348 16.74 15.82 24.62
C ALA A 348 15.67 14.83 24.11
N GLY A 349 15.24 13.89 24.95
CA GLY A 349 14.18 12.94 24.63
C GLY A 349 12.86 13.62 24.25
N LEU A 350 12.45 14.66 24.99
CA LEU A 350 11.24 15.43 24.66
C LEU A 350 11.42 16.21 23.35
N LYS A 351 12.61 16.81 23.09
CA LYS A 351 12.87 17.51 21.83
C LYS A 351 12.81 16.55 20.63
N VAL A 352 13.39 15.35 20.77
CA VAL A 352 13.34 14.32 19.73
C VAL A 352 11.91 13.85 19.49
N ALA A 353 11.14 13.62 20.55
CA ALA A 353 9.73 13.21 20.42
C ALA A 353 8.89 14.27 19.68
N LYS A 354 9.08 15.56 20.03
CA LYS A 354 8.40 16.67 19.33
C LYS A 354 8.79 16.75 17.86
N ALA A 355 10.08 16.62 17.53
CA ALA A 355 10.53 16.66 16.13
C ALA A 355 9.95 15.48 15.33
N LYS A 356 9.84 14.28 15.94
CA LYS A 356 9.17 13.13 15.31
C LYS A 356 7.68 13.37 15.08
N TYR A 357 7.00 14.03 16.02
CA TYR A 357 5.60 14.42 15.84
C TYR A 357 5.43 15.37 14.66
N GLU A 358 6.29 16.39 14.52
CA GLU A 358 6.27 17.31 13.38
C GLU A 358 6.56 16.60 12.06
N GLN A 359 7.52 15.67 12.04
CA GLN A 359 7.77 14.82 10.86
C GLN A 359 6.56 13.96 10.48
N ALA A 360 5.91 13.35 11.47
CA ALA A 360 4.70 12.55 11.24
C ALA A 360 3.54 13.42 10.74
N TYR A 361 3.40 14.65 11.26
CA TYR A 361 2.42 15.61 10.79
C TYR A 361 2.64 16.00 9.31
N ASN A 362 3.87 16.32 8.93
CA ASN A 362 4.21 16.62 7.54
C ASN A 362 3.96 15.40 6.61
N SER A 363 4.27 14.20 7.10
CA SER A 363 4.02 12.96 6.35
C SER A 363 2.53 12.71 6.14
N TRP A 364 1.71 12.94 7.16
CA TRP A 364 0.26 12.84 7.07
C TRP A 364 -0.33 13.89 6.11
N GLN A 365 0.08 15.15 6.19
CA GLN A 365 -0.33 16.18 5.23
C GLN A 365 0.03 15.80 3.80
N ASN A 366 1.23 15.28 3.58
CA ASN A 366 1.65 14.83 2.25
C ASN A 366 0.81 13.64 1.75
N ALA A 367 0.44 12.70 2.62
CA ALA A 367 -0.46 11.59 2.26
C ALA A 367 -1.84 12.09 1.82
N VAL A 368 -2.38 13.12 2.51
CA VAL A 368 -3.64 13.77 2.13
C VAL A 368 -3.56 14.42 0.75
N LEU A 369 -2.50 15.21 0.51
CA LEU A 369 -2.29 15.88 -0.79
C LEU A 369 -2.09 14.86 -1.91
N LYS A 370 -1.33 13.81 -1.67
CA LYS A 370 -1.11 12.72 -2.61
C LYS A 370 -2.43 12.03 -2.98
N ALA A 371 -3.28 11.77 -1.98
CA ALA A 371 -4.59 11.17 -2.20
C ALA A 371 -5.48 12.01 -3.15
N GLY A 372 -5.53 13.32 -2.95
CA GLY A 372 -6.27 14.21 -3.86
C GLY A 372 -5.72 14.25 -5.28
N ASN A 373 -4.39 14.29 -5.41
CA ASN A 373 -3.72 14.27 -6.71
C ASN A 373 -3.95 12.94 -7.47
N GLU A 374 -3.92 11.81 -6.79
CA GLU A 374 -4.17 10.48 -7.39
C GLU A 374 -5.58 10.39 -7.97
N VAL A 375 -6.59 10.87 -7.24
CA VAL A 375 -7.98 10.93 -7.74
C VAL A 375 -8.08 11.84 -8.96
N SER A 376 -7.52 13.06 -8.86
CA SER A 376 -7.51 14.03 -9.96
C SER A 376 -6.84 13.46 -11.22
N ASN A 377 -5.66 12.85 -11.06
CA ASN A 377 -4.93 12.24 -12.18
C ASN A 377 -5.69 11.07 -12.81
N ALA A 378 -6.33 10.22 -12.00
CA ALA A 378 -7.11 9.09 -12.51
C ALA A 378 -8.33 9.57 -13.32
N LEU A 379 -9.02 10.63 -12.87
CA LEU A 379 -10.15 11.24 -13.59
C LEU A 379 -9.74 11.87 -14.93
N VAL A 380 -8.68 12.68 -14.90
CA VAL A 380 -8.16 13.31 -16.13
C VAL A 380 -7.71 12.24 -17.13
N SER A 381 -7.02 11.20 -16.66
CA SER A 381 -6.59 10.09 -17.50
C SER A 381 -7.78 9.36 -18.12
N TYR A 382 -8.81 9.03 -17.32
CA TYR A 382 -10.02 8.38 -17.83
C TYR A 382 -10.69 9.20 -18.94
N ASN A 383 -10.93 10.50 -18.72
CA ASN A 383 -11.57 11.37 -19.68
C ASN A 383 -10.74 11.50 -20.97
N SER A 384 -9.43 11.71 -20.83
CA SER A 384 -8.53 11.85 -21.97
C SER A 384 -8.45 10.58 -22.82
N TYR A 385 -8.33 9.40 -22.19
CA TYR A 385 -8.28 8.14 -22.92
C TYR A 385 -9.66 7.71 -23.47
N ALA A 386 -10.76 8.12 -22.83
CA ALA A 386 -12.10 7.93 -23.39
C ALA A 386 -12.29 8.71 -24.68
N GLU A 387 -11.89 9.99 -24.73
CA GLU A 387 -11.93 10.81 -25.94
C GLU A 387 -10.98 10.28 -27.02
N LYS A 388 -9.74 9.96 -26.64
CA LYS A 388 -8.70 9.48 -27.53
C LYS A 388 -9.07 8.14 -28.18
N SER A 389 -9.65 7.22 -27.44
CA SER A 389 -10.09 5.92 -27.98
C SER A 389 -11.16 6.07 -29.07
N VAL A 390 -12.05 7.07 -28.97
CA VAL A 390 -13.04 7.38 -30.02
C VAL A 390 -12.35 7.92 -31.27
N LEU A 391 -11.34 8.77 -31.12
CA LEU A 391 -10.58 9.34 -32.25
C LEU A 391 -9.76 8.29 -32.97
N ASP A 392 -9.06 7.41 -32.21
CA ASP A 392 -8.26 6.33 -32.76
C ASP A 392 -9.13 5.27 -33.44
N GLY A 393 -10.32 4.95 -32.93
CA GLY A 393 -11.25 4.08 -33.62
C GLY A 393 -11.69 4.64 -35.00
N LYS A 394 -11.93 5.95 -35.09
CA LYS A 394 -12.20 6.63 -36.40
C LYS A 394 -10.98 6.55 -37.31
N ARG A 395 -9.75 6.77 -36.76
CA ARG A 395 -8.49 6.71 -37.50
C ARG A 395 -8.25 5.31 -38.06
N VAL A 396 -8.46 4.27 -37.28
CA VAL A 396 -8.32 2.87 -37.70
C VAL A 396 -9.29 2.56 -38.86
N ASN A 397 -10.56 2.97 -38.76
CA ASN A 397 -11.53 2.75 -39.83
C ASN A 397 -11.11 3.39 -41.15
N VAL A 398 -10.62 4.65 -41.10
CA VAL A 398 -10.13 5.36 -42.31
C VAL A 398 -8.88 4.65 -42.87
N LEU A 399 -7.96 4.17 -42.01
CA LEU A 399 -6.76 3.51 -42.48
C LEU A 399 -7.03 2.10 -43.01
N LYS A 400 -8.02 1.37 -42.50
CA LYS A 400 -8.50 0.12 -43.09
C LYS A 400 -8.98 0.33 -44.53
N GLN A 401 -9.81 1.35 -44.76
CA GLN A 401 -10.24 1.70 -46.09
C GLN A 401 -9.06 2.11 -47.00
N ASN A 402 -8.12 2.89 -46.48
CA ASN A 402 -6.91 3.30 -47.20
C ASN A 402 -6.09 2.10 -47.67
N VAL A 403 -5.87 1.10 -46.83
CA VAL A 403 -5.15 -0.15 -47.18
C VAL A 403 -5.88 -0.89 -48.32
N GLU A 404 -7.20 -1.05 -48.24
CA GLU A 404 -8.01 -1.69 -49.27
C GLU A 404 -7.94 -0.96 -50.59
N ASP A 405 -8.12 0.37 -50.59
CA ASP A 405 -8.09 1.20 -51.80
C ASP A 405 -6.71 1.21 -52.45
N THR A 406 -5.64 1.31 -51.63
CA THR A 406 -4.26 1.29 -52.13
C THR A 406 -3.92 -0.06 -52.77
N LYS A 407 -4.38 -1.18 -52.20
CA LYS A 407 -4.22 -2.53 -52.76
C LYS A 407 -4.93 -2.61 -54.14
N ARG A 408 -6.19 -2.17 -54.23
CA ARG A 408 -6.96 -2.18 -55.49
C ARG A 408 -6.31 -1.32 -56.55
N LEU A 409 -5.82 -0.13 -56.21
CA LEU A 409 -5.12 0.75 -57.13
C LEU A 409 -3.82 0.14 -57.64
N MET A 410 -3.06 -0.55 -56.79
CA MET A 410 -1.82 -1.28 -57.19
C MET A 410 -2.14 -2.39 -58.18
N GLU A 411 -3.31 -3.05 -58.09
CA GLU A 411 -3.72 -4.11 -59.03
C GLU A 411 -4.17 -3.58 -60.37
N SER A 412 -4.87 -2.43 -60.38
CA SER A 412 -5.54 -1.88 -61.57
C SER A 412 -4.77 -0.80 -62.32
N SER A 413 -3.78 -0.15 -61.64
CA SER A 413 -3.10 1.04 -62.16
C SER A 413 -1.60 0.96 -61.98
N SER A 414 -0.84 1.49 -62.98
CA SER A 414 0.62 1.63 -62.91
C SER A 414 1.09 2.82 -62.06
N ASN A 415 0.17 3.64 -61.53
CA ASN A 415 0.48 4.89 -60.84
C ASN A 415 0.65 4.73 -59.33
N THR A 416 0.16 3.64 -58.71
CA THR A 416 0.36 3.35 -57.29
C THR A 416 1.61 2.53 -57.06
N THR A 417 2.47 3.02 -56.19
CA THR A 417 3.73 2.36 -55.88
C THR A 417 3.56 1.34 -54.76
N TYR A 418 4.37 0.26 -54.76
CA TYR A 418 4.42 -0.70 -53.66
C TYR A 418 4.73 -0.04 -52.29
N LEU A 419 5.47 1.09 -52.32
CA LEU A 419 5.79 1.85 -51.10
C LEU A 419 4.52 2.42 -50.43
N GLU A 420 3.53 2.81 -51.22
CA GLU A 420 2.25 3.30 -50.70
C GLU A 420 1.48 2.20 -50.00
N VAL A 421 1.49 0.97 -50.49
CA VAL A 421 0.85 -0.19 -49.86
C VAL A 421 1.56 -0.53 -48.55
N ILE A 422 2.89 -0.63 -48.53
CA ILE A 422 3.67 -0.93 -47.32
C ILE A 422 3.46 0.19 -46.28
N SER A 423 3.45 1.46 -46.71
CA SER A 423 3.21 2.60 -45.83
C SER A 423 1.80 2.58 -45.22
N ALA A 424 0.77 2.28 -46.05
CA ALA A 424 -0.61 2.17 -45.58
C ALA A 424 -0.75 1.03 -44.54
N GLN A 425 -0.17 -0.13 -44.79
CA GLN A 425 -0.16 -1.27 -43.88
C GLN A 425 0.55 -0.94 -42.54
N SER A 426 1.72 -0.30 -42.60
CA SER A 426 2.46 0.13 -41.41
C SER A 426 1.66 1.17 -40.59
N ASN A 427 1.02 2.14 -41.27
CA ASN A 427 0.21 3.14 -40.60
C ASN A 427 -1.05 2.54 -39.94
N LEU A 428 -1.67 1.54 -40.58
CA LEU A 428 -2.81 0.82 -40.02
C LEU A 428 -2.39 0.05 -38.76
N LEU A 429 -1.31 -0.74 -38.81
CA LEU A 429 -0.83 -1.49 -37.68
C LEU A 429 -0.51 -0.59 -36.47
N ASN A 430 0.19 0.53 -36.73
CA ASN A 430 0.49 1.48 -35.65
C ASN A 430 -0.78 2.12 -35.07
N ALA A 431 -1.79 2.36 -35.87
CA ALA A 431 -3.07 2.90 -35.41
C ALA A 431 -3.86 1.88 -34.58
N GLU A 432 -3.91 0.62 -35.00
CA GLU A 432 -4.56 -0.47 -34.26
C GLU A 432 -3.89 -0.74 -32.91
N ILE A 433 -2.55 -0.72 -32.87
CA ILE A 433 -1.80 -0.83 -31.61
C ILE A 433 -2.13 0.35 -30.69
N SER A 434 -2.18 1.58 -31.22
CA SER A 434 -2.51 2.78 -30.43
C SER A 434 -3.93 2.72 -29.89
N GLU A 435 -4.91 2.30 -30.70
CA GLU A 435 -6.31 2.14 -30.28
C GLU A 435 -6.45 1.17 -29.10
N VAL A 436 -5.80 0.01 -29.19
CA VAL A 436 -5.80 -1.02 -28.11
C VAL A 436 -5.12 -0.47 -26.85
N GLN A 437 -4.03 0.28 -26.99
CA GLN A 437 -3.36 0.92 -25.86
C GLN A 437 -4.24 1.97 -25.18
N ASP A 438 -4.94 2.80 -25.94
CA ASP A 438 -5.79 3.83 -25.36
C ASP A 438 -7.02 3.25 -24.66
N GLN A 439 -7.60 2.19 -25.19
CA GLN A 439 -8.65 1.43 -24.52
C GLN A 439 -8.15 0.78 -23.23
N PHE A 440 -6.94 0.22 -23.24
CA PHE A 440 -6.29 -0.31 -22.04
C PHE A 440 -6.03 0.78 -20.98
N TYR A 441 -5.48 1.93 -21.36
CA TYR A 441 -5.24 3.04 -20.42
C TYR A 441 -6.53 3.61 -19.84
N LYS A 442 -7.61 3.59 -20.59
CA LYS A 442 -8.94 3.91 -20.07
C LYS A 442 -9.36 2.92 -18.98
N MET A 443 -9.19 1.59 -19.19
CA MET A 443 -9.48 0.56 -18.20
C MET A 443 -8.57 0.71 -16.96
N GLN A 444 -7.28 0.92 -17.16
CA GLN A 444 -6.32 1.15 -16.10
C GLN A 444 -6.67 2.38 -15.25
N SER A 445 -7.18 3.45 -15.88
CA SER A 445 -7.63 4.66 -15.17
C SER A 445 -8.80 4.37 -14.24
N VAL A 446 -9.71 3.44 -14.60
CA VAL A 446 -10.79 2.98 -13.71
C VAL A 446 -10.22 2.20 -12.51
N VAL A 447 -9.27 1.29 -12.73
CA VAL A 447 -8.60 0.56 -11.65
C VAL A 447 -7.88 1.52 -10.71
N ASN A 448 -7.13 2.48 -11.26
CA ASN A 448 -6.40 3.47 -10.49
C ASN A 448 -7.34 4.40 -9.70
N LEU A 449 -8.48 4.78 -10.28
CA LEU A 449 -9.50 5.56 -9.59
C LEU A 449 -10.11 4.77 -8.43
N TYR A 450 -10.43 3.49 -8.65
CA TYR A 450 -10.94 2.60 -7.60
C TYR A 450 -9.96 2.52 -6.43
N GLN A 451 -8.67 2.33 -6.71
CA GLN A 451 -7.59 2.34 -5.72
C GLN A 451 -7.48 3.71 -5.02
N ALA A 452 -7.49 4.80 -5.78
CA ALA A 452 -7.36 6.17 -5.26
C ALA A 452 -8.53 6.58 -4.35
N LEU A 453 -9.71 5.98 -4.55
CA LEU A 453 -10.89 6.17 -3.69
C LEU A 453 -10.92 5.24 -2.46
N GLY A 454 -9.88 4.40 -2.27
CA GLY A 454 -9.78 3.45 -1.16
C GLY A 454 -10.60 2.19 -1.35
N GLY A 455 -10.94 1.84 -2.58
CA GLY A 455 -11.69 0.64 -2.92
C GLY A 455 -10.93 -0.65 -2.62
N GLY A 456 -11.66 -1.75 -2.31
CA GLY A 456 -11.07 -3.08 -2.06
C GLY A 456 -10.89 -3.43 -0.58
N VAL A 457 -11.21 -2.54 0.34
CA VAL A 457 -11.18 -2.84 1.79
C VAL A 457 -12.34 -3.77 2.17
N LYS A 458 -13.50 -3.61 1.53
CA LYS A 458 -14.72 -4.40 1.78
C LYS A 458 -14.83 -5.62 0.88
#